data_29736c74cfd7445eafa6c5064cef0a01
#
_entry.id   29736c74cfd7445eafa6c5064cef0a01
#
_cell.length_a   1.000
_cell.length_b   1.000
_cell.length_c   1.000
_cell.angle_alpha   90.00
_cell.angle_beta   90.00
_cell.angle_gamma   90.00
#
_symmetry.space_group_name_H-M   'P 1'
#
loop_
_entity.id
_entity.type
_entity.pdbx_description
1 polymer ?
#
loop_
_entity_poly.entity_id
_entity_poly.type
_entity_poly.pdbx_seq_one_letter_code
_entity_poly.pdbx_strand_id
1 'polypeptide(L)'
;EAHCVSQWGHDFRPEYGQLALLRSRWPQVPRIALTATADVPTRQEIVERLLVEPRVFVASFDRPNIRYRIVEKREPREQLLRFITEEHPGEAGIVYCLARNTVEQVASFLVGHGIAAAPYHAGMDAATRAGNQRRFKAEDGQVIVATIAFGMGIDKPDVRFVAHLDMPKSIEGYFQETGRAGRDGLPADAWMAYGLADVVQQRRLIEMSEADDAYKRLSGAKLDAMLGLAEAADCRRVRLLAYFGEESRPCGNCDNCISPPQVRDASDDAKKLLSCIYRCQQASGF
;
A
#
# COMPACT_ATOMS: atom_id res chain seq x y z
N GLU A 1 -8.27 11.01 9.66
CA GLU A 1 -7.61 9.71 9.85
C GLU A 1 -8.23 8.93 11.03
N ALA A 2 -9.58 8.77 11.02
CA ALA A 2 -10.28 8.12 12.12
C ALA A 2 -9.87 6.64 12.31
N HIS A 3 -9.35 5.99 11.26
CA HIS A 3 -8.85 4.62 11.35
C HIS A 3 -7.70 4.45 12.35
N CYS A 4 -6.98 5.53 12.70
CA CYS A 4 -5.92 5.48 13.71
C CYS A 4 -6.43 5.17 15.14
N VAL A 5 -7.74 5.22 15.40
CA VAL A 5 -8.33 4.81 16.68
C VAL A 5 -8.43 3.30 16.82
N SER A 6 -8.42 2.60 15.70
CA SER A 6 -8.59 1.15 15.65
C SER A 6 -7.28 0.42 15.93
N GLN A 7 -7.29 -0.50 16.88
CA GLN A 7 -6.18 -1.43 17.11
C GLN A 7 -6.00 -2.38 15.91
N TRP A 8 -7.05 -2.58 15.14
CA TRP A 8 -7.06 -3.38 13.91
C TRP A 8 -6.64 -2.56 12.69
N GLY A 9 -6.56 -1.21 12.83
CA GLY A 9 -6.13 -0.30 11.77
C GLY A 9 -4.66 -0.49 11.39
N HIS A 10 -4.30 -0.12 10.17
CA HIS A 10 -2.93 -0.22 9.65
C HIS A 10 -1.98 0.85 10.22
N ASP A 11 -2.50 1.90 10.84
CA ASP A 11 -1.76 3.02 11.44
C ASP A 11 -2.34 3.35 12.82
N PHE A 12 -2.40 2.33 13.71
CA PHE A 12 -2.89 2.52 15.07
C PHE A 12 -2.01 3.50 15.83
N ARG A 13 -2.65 4.46 16.48
CA ARG A 13 -2.00 5.46 17.35
C ARG A 13 -2.69 5.47 18.70
N PRO A 14 -2.01 5.07 19.78
CA PRO A 14 -2.61 4.99 21.11
C PRO A 14 -3.26 6.30 21.57
N GLU A 15 -2.70 7.45 21.16
CA GLU A 15 -3.22 8.78 21.49
C GLU A 15 -4.61 9.03 20.88
N TYR A 16 -4.91 8.44 19.71
CA TYR A 16 -6.22 8.54 19.09
C TYR A 16 -7.30 7.81 19.89
N GLY A 17 -6.94 6.79 20.67
CA GLY A 17 -7.84 6.13 21.63
C GLY A 17 -8.39 7.09 22.67
N GLN A 18 -7.61 8.12 23.04
CA GLN A 18 -8.04 9.15 23.99
C GLN A 18 -9.15 10.07 23.44
N LEU A 19 -9.34 10.12 22.12
CA LEU A 19 -10.45 10.86 21.52
C LEU A 19 -11.83 10.32 21.95
N ALA A 20 -11.91 9.09 22.43
CA ALA A 20 -13.11 8.55 23.05
C ALA A 20 -13.60 9.37 24.25
N LEU A 21 -12.69 10.07 24.96
CA LEU A 21 -13.05 10.98 26.06
C LEU A 21 -13.95 12.15 25.61
N LEU A 22 -13.85 12.55 24.34
CA LEU A 22 -14.72 13.60 23.79
C LEU A 22 -16.19 13.20 23.84
N ARG A 23 -16.46 11.89 23.66
CA ARG A 23 -17.82 11.35 23.74
C ARG A 23 -18.43 11.50 25.16
N SER A 24 -17.64 11.24 26.18
CA SER A 24 -18.11 11.30 27.57
C SER A 24 -18.13 12.74 28.10
N ARG A 25 -17.16 13.59 27.75
CA ARG A 25 -17.06 14.96 28.26
C ARG A 25 -18.05 15.93 27.61
N TRP A 26 -18.31 15.75 26.31
CA TRP A 26 -19.16 16.65 25.52
C TRP A 26 -20.15 15.85 24.66
N PRO A 27 -21.12 15.14 25.27
CA PRO A 27 -22.02 14.26 24.52
C PRO A 27 -22.91 15.01 23.52
N GLN A 28 -23.20 16.29 23.76
CA GLN A 28 -24.05 17.13 22.92
C GLN A 28 -23.32 17.79 21.74
N VAL A 29 -21.99 17.71 21.68
CA VAL A 29 -21.23 18.30 20.57
C VAL A 29 -21.27 17.35 19.37
N PRO A 30 -21.72 17.82 18.20
CA PRO A 30 -21.69 17.03 16.98
C PRO A 30 -20.25 16.59 16.62
N ARG A 31 -20.11 15.35 16.16
CA ARG A 31 -18.82 14.77 15.80
C ARG A 31 -18.89 14.17 14.40
N ILE A 32 -17.81 14.36 13.66
CA ILE A 32 -17.60 13.71 12.38
C ILE A 32 -16.29 12.93 12.42
N ALA A 33 -16.30 11.67 11.99
CA ALA A 33 -15.12 10.84 11.83
C ALA A 33 -14.91 10.56 10.33
N LEU A 34 -13.76 10.91 9.81
CA LEU A 34 -13.42 10.76 8.39
C LEU A 34 -12.18 9.88 8.24
N THR A 35 -12.24 8.97 7.28
CA THR A 35 -11.11 8.12 6.88
C THR A 35 -11.22 7.75 5.41
N ALA A 36 -10.08 7.58 4.74
CA ALA A 36 -10.01 7.12 3.36
C ALA A 36 -9.88 5.58 3.27
N THR A 37 -9.39 4.95 4.34
CA THR A 37 -9.03 3.52 4.34
C THR A 37 -9.50 2.89 5.65
N ALA A 38 -10.63 2.22 5.61
CA ALA A 38 -11.12 1.45 6.73
C ALA A 38 -11.85 0.21 6.21
N ASP A 39 -11.33 -0.96 6.56
CA ASP A 39 -12.01 -2.23 6.37
C ASP A 39 -13.23 -2.34 7.30
N VAL A 40 -14.02 -3.39 7.16
CA VAL A 40 -15.26 -3.54 7.91
C VAL A 40 -15.03 -3.52 9.44
N PRO A 41 -14.05 -4.27 10.01
CA PRO A 41 -13.76 -4.23 11.43
C PRO A 41 -13.33 -2.85 11.92
N THR A 42 -12.46 -2.16 11.18
CA THR A 42 -12.01 -0.81 11.53
C THR A 42 -13.16 0.20 11.53
N ARG A 43 -14.10 0.12 10.57
CA ARG A 43 -15.30 0.98 10.55
C ARG A 43 -16.17 0.79 11.77
N GLN A 44 -16.38 -0.47 12.19
CA GLN A 44 -17.15 -0.78 13.39
C GLN A 44 -16.49 -0.17 14.63
N GLU A 45 -15.19 -0.33 14.78
CA GLU A 45 -14.47 0.21 15.93
C GLU A 45 -14.45 1.75 15.97
N ILE A 46 -14.35 2.42 14.82
CA ILE A 46 -14.52 3.88 14.73
C ILE A 46 -15.87 4.31 15.26
N VAL A 47 -16.94 3.65 14.83
CA VAL A 47 -18.32 3.96 15.30
C VAL A 47 -18.42 3.76 16.81
N GLU A 48 -18.02 2.60 17.32
CA GLU A 48 -18.16 2.26 18.72
C GLU A 48 -17.36 3.18 19.65
N ARG A 49 -16.16 3.56 19.25
CA ARG A 49 -15.25 4.37 20.09
C ARG A 49 -15.53 5.86 20.02
N LEU A 50 -15.79 6.40 18.83
CA LEU A 50 -15.81 7.85 18.62
C LEU A 50 -17.22 8.46 18.53
N LEU A 51 -18.23 7.69 18.11
CA LEU A 51 -19.50 8.23 17.66
C LEU A 51 -20.67 7.74 18.52
N VAL A 52 -21.81 8.42 18.45
CA VAL A 52 -23.07 8.04 19.09
C VAL A 52 -24.14 8.10 18.01
N GLU A 53 -24.80 6.98 17.74
CA GLU A 53 -25.85 6.84 16.73
C GLU A 53 -25.54 7.56 15.41
N PRO A 54 -24.35 7.29 14.78
CA PRO A 54 -23.94 8.07 13.64
C PRO A 54 -24.71 7.69 12.37
N ARG A 55 -24.82 8.64 11.46
CA ARG A 55 -25.07 8.31 10.05
C ARG A 55 -23.74 7.90 9.41
N VAL A 56 -23.69 6.70 8.86
CA VAL A 56 -22.49 6.17 8.21
C VAL A 56 -22.64 6.32 6.70
N PHE A 57 -21.67 6.97 6.06
CA PHE A 57 -21.58 7.12 4.61
C PHE A 57 -20.31 6.42 4.13
N VAL A 58 -20.46 5.45 3.27
CA VAL A 58 -19.33 4.72 2.65
C VAL A 58 -19.41 4.96 1.16
N ALA A 59 -18.44 5.69 0.62
CA ALA A 59 -18.26 5.81 -0.82
C ALA A 59 -17.53 4.57 -1.36
N SER A 60 -17.68 4.29 -2.65
CA SER A 60 -16.93 3.23 -3.31
C SER A 60 -15.42 3.46 -3.17
N PHE A 61 -14.67 2.38 -2.95
CA PHE A 61 -13.21 2.35 -2.99
C PHE A 61 -12.69 2.24 -4.42
N ASP A 62 -13.56 2.03 -5.41
CA ASP A 62 -13.12 1.86 -6.79
C ASP A 62 -12.51 3.14 -7.38
N ARG A 63 -11.38 2.96 -8.00
CA ARG A 63 -10.65 3.97 -8.77
C ARG A 63 -10.46 3.45 -10.20
N PRO A 64 -11.50 3.52 -11.05
CA PRO A 64 -11.50 2.90 -12.37
C PRO A 64 -10.41 3.44 -13.31
N ASN A 65 -9.94 4.66 -13.06
CA ASN A 65 -8.87 5.30 -13.81
C ASN A 65 -7.45 4.82 -13.44
N ILE A 66 -7.28 4.04 -12.36
CA ILE A 66 -5.97 3.50 -11.98
C ILE A 66 -5.80 2.09 -12.54
N ARG A 67 -4.77 1.86 -13.34
CA ARG A 67 -4.37 0.55 -13.82
C ARG A 67 -3.40 -0.11 -12.84
N TYR A 68 -3.80 -1.24 -12.23
CA TYR A 68 -2.94 -2.00 -11.33
C TYR A 68 -2.08 -2.99 -12.10
N ARG A 69 -0.77 -2.99 -11.82
CA ARG A 69 0.20 -3.91 -12.44
C ARG A 69 1.25 -4.34 -11.42
N ILE A 70 1.47 -5.64 -11.31
CA ILE A 70 2.48 -6.24 -10.44
C ILE A 70 3.38 -7.12 -11.29
N VAL A 71 4.68 -6.85 -11.26
CA VAL A 71 5.69 -7.57 -12.04
C VAL A 71 6.67 -8.29 -11.13
N GLU A 72 7.23 -9.40 -11.62
CA GLU A 72 8.30 -10.10 -10.90
C GLU A 72 9.53 -9.20 -10.75
N LYS A 73 10.02 -9.08 -9.53
CA LYS A 73 11.19 -8.27 -9.17
C LYS A 73 12.46 -8.99 -9.59
N ARG A 74 13.13 -8.48 -10.61
CA ARG A 74 14.43 -9.00 -11.10
C ARG A 74 15.51 -7.94 -10.98
N GLU A 75 15.45 -6.90 -11.80
CA GLU A 75 16.32 -5.72 -11.79
C GLU A 75 15.44 -4.49 -11.57
N PRO A 76 15.01 -4.23 -10.32
CA PRO A 76 13.91 -3.29 -10.05
C PRO A 76 14.20 -1.86 -10.48
N ARG A 77 15.45 -1.41 -10.48
CA ARG A 77 15.81 -0.05 -10.94
C ARG A 77 15.69 0.08 -12.44
N GLU A 78 16.17 -0.91 -13.19
CA GLU A 78 16.06 -0.95 -14.65
C GLU A 78 14.61 -1.16 -15.11
N GLN A 79 13.85 -1.98 -14.37
CA GLN A 79 12.41 -2.17 -14.61
C GLN A 79 11.66 -0.86 -14.39
N LEU A 80 11.95 -0.13 -13.31
CA LEU A 80 11.39 1.19 -13.02
C LEU A 80 11.77 2.21 -14.10
N LEU A 81 13.05 2.24 -14.49
CA LEU A 81 13.55 3.17 -15.53
C LEU A 81 12.78 2.96 -16.83
N ARG A 82 12.67 1.72 -17.30
CA ARG A 82 11.91 1.39 -18.52
C ARG A 82 10.45 1.80 -18.38
N PHE A 83 9.81 1.49 -17.26
CA PHE A 83 8.43 1.87 -16.99
C PHE A 83 8.22 3.39 -17.11
N ILE A 84 9.12 4.20 -16.52
CA ILE A 84 9.01 5.66 -16.57
C ILE A 84 9.31 6.18 -17.99
N THR A 85 10.36 5.71 -18.63
CA THR A 85 10.80 6.26 -19.93
C THR A 85 9.91 5.84 -21.10
N GLU A 86 9.35 4.65 -21.07
CA GLU A 86 8.55 4.11 -22.16
C GLU A 86 7.06 4.46 -22.02
N GLU A 87 6.53 4.49 -20.79
CA GLU A 87 5.09 4.64 -20.55
C GLU A 87 4.71 6.00 -19.94
N HIS A 88 5.62 6.67 -19.23
CA HIS A 88 5.37 7.94 -18.52
C HIS A 88 6.44 9.01 -18.77
N PRO A 89 6.89 9.21 -20.03
CA PRO A 89 7.94 10.19 -20.32
C PRO A 89 7.51 11.62 -19.97
N GLY A 90 8.25 12.26 -19.05
CA GLY A 90 7.97 13.62 -18.60
C GLY A 90 6.73 13.77 -17.71
N GLU A 91 6.18 12.70 -17.19
CA GLU A 91 5.02 12.73 -16.31
C GLU A 91 5.40 12.70 -14.82
N ALA A 92 4.54 13.28 -13.98
CA ALA A 92 4.74 13.30 -12.54
C ALA A 92 4.42 11.94 -11.91
N GLY A 93 5.29 11.48 -11.00
CA GLY A 93 5.13 10.20 -10.35
C GLY A 93 5.69 10.13 -8.93
N ILE A 94 5.28 9.09 -8.22
CA ILE A 94 5.77 8.78 -6.87
C ILE A 94 6.34 7.36 -6.88
N VAL A 95 7.56 7.19 -6.36
CA VAL A 95 8.22 5.89 -6.21
C VAL A 95 8.41 5.61 -4.73
N TYR A 96 7.82 4.53 -4.24
CA TYR A 96 7.95 4.10 -2.85
C TYR A 96 9.03 3.05 -2.68
N CYS A 97 9.91 3.28 -1.69
CA CYS A 97 10.94 2.35 -1.23
C CYS A 97 10.85 2.16 0.28
N LEU A 98 11.23 0.98 0.77
CA LEU A 98 11.21 0.67 2.19
C LEU A 98 12.30 1.41 2.98
N ALA A 99 13.54 1.45 2.45
CA ALA A 99 14.71 1.98 3.15
C ALA A 99 15.11 3.37 2.64
N ARG A 100 15.54 4.25 3.57
CA ARG A 100 16.02 5.62 3.26
C ARG A 100 17.19 5.61 2.28
N ASN A 101 18.17 4.71 2.47
CA ASN A 101 19.31 4.58 1.58
C ASN A 101 18.90 4.19 0.16
N THR A 102 17.89 3.32 0.02
CA THR A 102 17.33 2.94 -1.29
C THR A 102 16.67 4.14 -1.97
N VAL A 103 15.97 4.99 -1.21
CA VAL A 103 15.37 6.24 -1.72
C VAL A 103 16.44 7.12 -2.38
N GLU A 104 17.55 7.39 -1.66
CA GLU A 104 18.64 8.23 -2.17
C GLU A 104 19.29 7.61 -3.41
N GLN A 105 19.55 6.31 -3.39
CA GLN A 105 20.17 5.61 -4.52
C GLN A 105 19.27 5.59 -5.76
N VAL A 106 17.97 5.35 -5.59
CA VAL A 106 17.01 5.33 -6.70
C VAL A 106 16.81 6.74 -7.26
N ALA A 107 16.70 7.77 -6.41
CA ALA A 107 16.60 9.15 -6.88
C ALA A 107 17.84 9.54 -7.69
N SER A 108 19.04 9.26 -7.20
CA SER A 108 20.30 9.53 -7.91
C SER A 108 20.40 8.76 -9.22
N PHE A 109 19.96 7.50 -9.24
CA PHE A 109 19.92 6.66 -10.43
C PHE A 109 19.00 7.27 -11.51
N LEU A 110 17.80 7.69 -11.15
CA LEU A 110 16.84 8.32 -12.08
C LEU A 110 17.38 9.65 -12.62
N VAL A 111 17.98 10.49 -11.76
CA VAL A 111 18.61 11.75 -12.19
C VAL A 111 19.75 11.48 -13.17
N GLY A 112 20.60 10.45 -12.94
CA GLY A 112 21.65 10.04 -13.86
C GLY A 112 21.17 9.61 -15.24
N HIS A 113 19.89 9.26 -15.36
CA HIS A 113 19.22 8.92 -16.64
C HIS A 113 18.32 10.03 -17.18
N GLY A 114 18.47 11.28 -16.68
CA GLY A 114 17.78 12.45 -17.20
C GLY A 114 16.34 12.61 -16.69
N ILE A 115 15.90 11.84 -15.68
CA ILE A 115 14.59 11.99 -15.06
C ILE A 115 14.69 13.02 -13.92
N ALA A 116 13.78 14.01 -13.91
CA ALA A 116 13.69 14.99 -12.83
C ALA A 116 13.17 14.32 -11.56
N ALA A 117 14.08 13.74 -10.74
CA ALA A 117 13.73 13.02 -9.53
C ALA A 117 14.33 13.67 -8.28
N ALA A 118 13.62 13.55 -7.15
CA ALA A 118 14.10 14.04 -5.84
C ALA A 118 13.75 13.05 -4.73
N PRO A 119 14.65 12.86 -3.73
CA PRO A 119 14.39 11.99 -2.58
C PRO A 119 13.47 12.66 -1.55
N TYR A 120 12.73 11.84 -0.78
CA TYR A 120 11.94 12.30 0.34
C TYR A 120 11.84 11.23 1.43
N HIS A 121 12.41 11.50 2.59
CA HIS A 121 12.28 10.62 3.78
C HIS A 121 12.51 11.39 5.08
N ALA A 122 12.11 10.82 6.20
CA ALA A 122 12.16 11.46 7.51
C ALA A 122 13.60 11.78 8.02
N GLY A 123 14.63 11.14 7.45
CA GLY A 123 16.03 11.41 7.80
C GLY A 123 16.63 12.64 7.12
N MET A 124 15.92 13.27 6.17
CA MET A 124 16.36 14.50 5.53
C MET A 124 16.14 15.71 6.44
N ASP A 125 16.97 16.76 6.28
CA ASP A 125 16.70 18.04 6.93
C ASP A 125 15.36 18.64 6.47
N ALA A 126 14.74 19.44 7.35
CA ALA A 126 13.40 19.94 7.13
C ALA A 126 13.30 20.90 5.91
N ALA A 127 14.36 21.68 5.63
CA ALA A 127 14.37 22.65 4.55
C ALA A 127 14.43 21.96 3.19
N THR A 128 15.34 21.01 3.00
CA THR A 128 15.46 20.19 1.78
C THR A 128 14.19 19.40 1.54
N ARG A 129 13.64 18.76 2.57
CA ARG A 129 12.40 18.00 2.48
C ARG A 129 11.22 18.87 2.03
N ALA A 130 11.06 20.06 2.65
CA ALA A 130 10.02 21.02 2.25
C ALA A 130 10.26 21.58 0.84
N GLY A 131 11.51 21.77 0.43
CA GLY A 131 11.89 22.19 -0.92
C GLY A 131 11.48 21.17 -1.97
N ASN A 132 11.85 19.90 -1.77
CA ASN A 132 11.49 18.81 -2.70
C ASN A 132 9.97 18.63 -2.80
N GLN A 133 9.24 18.74 -1.69
CA GLN A 133 7.78 18.67 -1.70
C GLN A 133 7.14 19.84 -2.45
N ARG A 134 7.65 21.07 -2.29
CA ARG A 134 7.14 22.23 -3.02
C ARG A 134 7.39 22.09 -4.53
N ARG A 135 8.60 21.66 -4.93
CA ARG A 135 8.92 21.43 -6.35
C ARG A 135 7.99 20.39 -6.94
N PHE A 136 7.80 19.26 -6.27
CA PHE A 136 6.87 18.22 -6.72
C PHE A 136 5.45 18.76 -6.96
N LYS A 137 4.96 19.63 -6.06
CA LYS A 137 3.61 20.21 -6.18
C LYS A 137 3.49 21.25 -7.30
N ALA A 138 4.57 22.00 -7.55
CA ALA A 138 4.54 23.18 -8.43
C ALA A 138 5.03 22.89 -9.84
N GLU A 139 5.91 21.91 -10.03
CA GLU A 139 6.54 21.63 -11.30
C GLU A 139 5.94 20.38 -11.94
N ASP A 140 5.82 20.39 -13.27
CA ASP A 140 5.39 19.24 -14.04
C ASP A 140 6.53 18.21 -14.19
N GLY A 141 6.19 16.96 -14.46
CA GLY A 141 7.16 15.91 -14.75
C GLY A 141 8.09 15.51 -13.61
N GLN A 142 7.83 15.99 -12.39
CA GLN A 142 8.66 15.65 -11.22
C GLN A 142 8.35 14.26 -10.69
N VAL A 143 9.39 13.49 -10.40
CA VAL A 143 9.29 12.20 -9.72
C VAL A 143 9.81 12.34 -8.29
N ILE A 144 9.00 11.95 -7.32
CA ILE A 144 9.46 11.83 -5.92
C ILE A 144 9.75 10.37 -5.62
N VAL A 145 10.97 10.09 -5.16
CA VAL A 145 11.34 8.78 -4.60
C VAL A 145 11.28 8.89 -3.09
N ALA A 146 10.45 8.08 -2.44
CA ALA A 146 10.14 8.30 -1.03
C ALA A 146 9.97 7.01 -0.21
N THR A 147 10.10 7.14 1.10
CA THR A 147 9.51 6.20 2.04
C THR A 147 8.03 6.56 2.29
N ILE A 148 7.31 5.73 3.05
CA ILE A 148 5.93 6.00 3.49
C ILE A 148 5.75 7.35 4.20
N ALA A 149 6.85 8.03 4.58
CA ALA A 149 6.80 9.38 5.14
C ALA A 149 6.29 10.44 4.16
N PHE A 150 6.33 10.17 2.84
CA PHE A 150 5.73 11.01 1.81
C PHE A 150 4.27 10.62 1.63
N GLY A 151 3.41 11.16 2.45
CA GLY A 151 2.03 10.71 2.47
C GLY A 151 1.03 11.83 2.78
N MET A 152 0.94 12.23 4.03
CA MET A 152 -0.06 13.21 4.46
C MET A 152 0.13 14.57 3.79
N GLY A 153 -0.97 15.16 3.31
CA GLY A 153 -0.96 16.51 2.71
C GLY A 153 -0.40 16.61 1.29
N ILE A 154 -0.19 15.48 0.60
CA ILE A 154 0.15 15.49 -0.82
C ILE A 154 -1.14 15.48 -1.62
N ASP A 155 -1.44 16.62 -2.23
CA ASP A 155 -2.57 16.83 -3.12
C ASP A 155 -2.07 17.43 -4.44
N LYS A 156 -1.56 16.56 -5.31
CA LYS A 156 -1.20 16.85 -6.70
C LYS A 156 -2.13 16.00 -7.58
N PRO A 157 -3.02 16.63 -8.36
CA PRO A 157 -4.07 15.89 -9.08
C PRO A 157 -3.52 15.05 -10.24
N ASP A 158 -2.47 15.50 -10.86
CA ASP A 158 -1.87 15.00 -12.10
C ASP A 158 -0.73 14.00 -11.90
N VAL A 159 -0.69 13.29 -10.78
CA VAL A 159 0.24 12.17 -10.59
C VAL A 159 -0.17 11.02 -11.52
N ARG A 160 0.67 10.73 -12.52
CA ARG A 160 0.35 9.71 -13.53
C ARG A 160 0.73 8.31 -13.14
N PHE A 161 1.68 8.15 -12.20
CA PHE A 161 2.02 6.82 -11.69
C PHE A 161 2.42 6.84 -10.21
N VAL A 162 2.13 5.73 -9.56
CA VAL A 162 2.70 5.36 -8.26
C VAL A 162 3.38 4.01 -8.42
N ALA A 163 4.70 3.97 -8.18
CA ALA A 163 5.51 2.77 -8.31
C ALA A 163 6.02 2.31 -6.93
N HIS A 164 6.03 1.00 -6.70
CA HIS A 164 6.57 0.38 -5.50
C HIS A 164 7.75 -0.51 -5.88
N LEU A 165 8.93 -0.21 -5.35
CA LEU A 165 10.12 -1.06 -5.50
C LEU A 165 10.23 -2.12 -4.40
N ASP A 166 9.46 -1.97 -3.33
CA ASP A 166 9.33 -2.91 -2.23
C ASP A 166 7.85 -3.10 -1.91
N MET A 167 7.45 -4.33 -1.56
CA MET A 167 6.06 -4.64 -1.25
C MET A 167 5.60 -3.90 0.01
N PRO A 168 4.47 -3.17 -0.04
CA PRO A 168 3.85 -2.57 1.14
C PRO A 168 3.49 -3.63 2.20
N LYS A 169 3.44 -3.20 3.45
CA LYS A 169 3.11 -4.09 4.59
C LYS A 169 1.65 -4.52 4.65
N SER A 170 0.76 -3.84 3.93
CA SER A 170 -0.69 -4.11 3.96
C SER A 170 -1.40 -3.55 2.72
N ILE A 171 -2.59 -4.09 2.44
CA ILE A 171 -3.46 -3.61 1.35
C ILE A 171 -3.92 -2.17 1.61
N GLU A 172 -4.20 -1.78 2.86
CA GLU A 172 -4.62 -0.42 3.19
C GLU A 172 -3.53 0.60 2.86
N GLY A 173 -2.27 0.29 3.22
CA GLY A 173 -1.11 1.11 2.86
C GLY A 173 -0.97 1.22 1.35
N TYR A 174 -0.99 0.08 0.65
CA TYR A 174 -0.92 0.03 -0.81
C TYR A 174 -2.03 0.86 -1.47
N PHE A 175 -3.27 0.71 -1.00
CA PHE A 175 -4.43 1.46 -1.51
C PHE A 175 -4.28 2.97 -1.25
N GLN A 176 -3.84 3.36 -0.06
CA GLN A 176 -3.62 4.76 0.29
C GLN A 176 -2.50 5.42 -0.55
N GLU A 177 -1.44 4.67 -0.82
CA GLU A 177 -0.30 5.11 -1.62
C GLU A 177 -0.68 5.20 -3.11
N THR A 178 -1.26 4.15 -3.68
CA THR A 178 -1.70 4.13 -5.08
C THR A 178 -2.85 5.10 -5.34
N GLY A 179 -3.70 5.36 -4.35
CA GLY A 179 -4.80 6.33 -4.41
C GLY A 179 -4.35 7.79 -4.61
N ARG A 180 -3.04 8.08 -4.58
CA ARG A 180 -2.47 9.39 -4.93
C ARG A 180 -2.41 9.63 -6.42
N ALA A 181 -2.44 8.57 -7.22
CA ALA A 181 -2.43 8.65 -8.67
C ALA A 181 -3.79 9.08 -9.22
N GLY A 182 -3.79 9.88 -10.29
CA GLY A 182 -4.97 10.21 -11.09
C GLY A 182 -6.12 10.83 -10.30
N ARG A 183 -5.87 11.76 -9.39
CA ARG A 183 -6.94 12.44 -8.63
C ARG A 183 -7.81 13.36 -9.48
N ASP A 184 -7.32 13.74 -10.64
CA ASP A 184 -8.06 14.47 -11.68
C ASP A 184 -9.01 13.56 -12.50
N GLY A 185 -9.04 12.26 -12.23
CA GLY A 185 -9.85 11.28 -12.95
C GLY A 185 -9.22 10.78 -14.25
N LEU A 186 -8.09 11.33 -14.68
CA LEU A 186 -7.37 10.87 -15.87
C LEU A 186 -6.65 9.53 -15.59
N PRO A 187 -6.33 8.74 -16.65
CA PRO A 187 -5.61 7.47 -16.52
C PRO A 187 -4.31 7.63 -15.74
N ALA A 188 -4.06 6.66 -14.87
CA ALA A 188 -2.85 6.59 -14.07
C ALA A 188 -2.49 5.12 -13.76
N ASP A 189 -1.23 4.87 -13.41
CA ASP A 189 -0.71 3.54 -13.14
C ASP A 189 -0.31 3.35 -11.68
N ALA A 190 -0.68 2.19 -11.13
CA ALA A 190 -0.14 1.63 -9.90
C ALA A 190 0.73 0.43 -10.26
N TRP A 191 2.04 0.63 -10.25
CA TRP A 191 3.02 -0.37 -10.63
C TRP A 191 3.79 -0.87 -9.40
N MET A 192 4.05 -2.18 -9.30
CA MET A 192 4.85 -2.75 -8.21
C MET A 192 5.77 -3.84 -8.74
N ALA A 193 7.06 -3.77 -8.38
CA ALA A 193 7.99 -4.89 -8.51
C ALA A 193 7.94 -5.72 -7.23
N TYR A 194 7.57 -7.00 -7.34
CA TYR A 194 7.38 -7.90 -6.23
C TYR A 194 8.30 -9.12 -6.33
N GLY A 195 8.88 -9.52 -5.20
CA GLY A 195 9.65 -10.75 -5.04
C GLY A 195 9.51 -11.33 -3.62
N LEU A 196 9.70 -12.64 -3.47
CA LEU A 196 9.59 -13.32 -2.16
C LEU A 196 10.53 -12.76 -1.10
N ALA A 197 11.67 -12.17 -1.49
CA ALA A 197 12.58 -11.50 -0.56
C ALA A 197 11.91 -10.33 0.17
N ASP A 198 10.95 -9.64 -0.46
CA ASP A 198 10.18 -8.55 0.15
C ASP A 198 9.35 -9.08 1.32
N VAL A 199 8.71 -10.24 1.15
CA VAL A 199 7.91 -10.90 2.20
C VAL A 199 8.77 -11.29 3.39
N VAL A 200 9.92 -11.92 3.11
CA VAL A 200 10.88 -12.33 4.17
C VAL A 200 11.35 -11.11 4.95
N GLN A 201 11.66 -10.01 4.26
CA GLN A 201 12.09 -8.76 4.90
C GLN A 201 10.97 -8.15 5.75
N GLN A 202 9.74 -8.08 5.25
CA GLN A 202 8.60 -7.55 5.99
C GLN A 202 8.27 -8.41 7.23
N ARG A 203 8.29 -9.74 7.11
CA ARG A 203 8.09 -10.64 8.25
C ARG A 203 9.14 -10.42 9.33
N ARG A 204 10.42 -10.32 8.93
CA ARG A 204 11.51 -10.04 9.86
C ARG A 204 11.30 -8.71 10.60
N LEU A 205 10.85 -7.65 9.91
CA LEU A 205 10.57 -6.36 10.55
C LEU A 205 9.42 -6.47 11.56
N ILE A 206 8.37 -7.26 11.26
CA ILE A 206 7.28 -7.53 12.20
C ILE A 206 7.79 -8.26 13.44
N GLU A 207 8.58 -9.31 13.27
CA GLU A 207 9.14 -10.11 14.36
C GLU A 207 10.07 -9.29 15.28
N MET A 208 10.91 -8.43 14.69
CA MET A 208 11.85 -7.57 15.42
C MET A 208 11.17 -6.37 16.10
N SER A 209 9.90 -6.09 15.84
CA SER A 209 9.20 -4.99 16.50
C SER A 209 9.01 -5.28 17.99
N GLU A 210 9.01 -4.22 18.80
CA GLU A 210 8.75 -4.31 20.26
C GLU A 210 7.25 -4.45 20.58
N ALA A 211 6.39 -4.56 19.55
CA ALA A 211 4.96 -4.70 19.71
C ALA A 211 4.59 -6.07 20.32
N ASP A 212 3.41 -6.12 20.92
CA ASP A 212 2.87 -7.35 21.51
C ASP A 212 2.53 -8.42 20.43
N ASP A 213 2.31 -9.65 20.87
CA ASP A 213 2.02 -10.77 19.99
C ASP A 213 0.70 -10.62 19.22
N ALA A 214 -0.28 -9.90 19.76
CA ALA A 214 -1.55 -9.64 19.09
C ALA A 214 -1.32 -8.73 17.88
N TYR A 215 -0.56 -7.67 18.05
CA TYR A 215 -0.17 -6.78 16.96
C TYR A 215 0.68 -7.48 15.90
N LYS A 216 1.64 -8.34 16.32
CA LYS A 216 2.47 -9.10 15.38
C LYS A 216 1.64 -10.07 14.53
N ARG A 217 0.70 -10.78 15.15
CA ARG A 217 -0.25 -11.67 14.43
C ARG A 217 -1.09 -10.88 13.43
N LEU A 218 -1.64 -9.74 13.84
CA LEU A 218 -2.44 -8.88 12.97
C LEU A 218 -1.62 -8.35 11.80
N SER A 219 -0.41 -7.85 12.06
CA SER A 219 0.50 -7.36 11.02
C SER A 219 0.89 -8.47 10.04
N GLY A 220 1.09 -9.69 10.55
CA GLY A 220 1.31 -10.89 9.73
C GLY A 220 0.13 -11.20 8.82
N ALA A 221 -1.09 -11.19 9.35
CA ALA A 221 -2.31 -11.42 8.56
C ALA A 221 -2.52 -10.35 7.46
N LYS A 222 -2.22 -9.09 7.76
CA LYS A 222 -2.27 -8.00 6.77
C LYS A 222 -1.22 -8.16 5.67
N LEU A 223 -0.02 -8.58 6.04
CA LEU A 223 1.04 -8.90 5.08
C LEU A 223 0.64 -10.10 4.20
N ASP A 224 0.03 -11.13 4.77
CA ASP A 224 -0.47 -12.30 4.02
C ASP A 224 -1.59 -11.92 3.05
N ALA A 225 -2.49 -10.99 3.43
CA ALA A 225 -3.49 -10.44 2.53
C ALA A 225 -2.85 -9.67 1.35
N MET A 226 -1.80 -8.86 1.63
CA MET A 226 -1.05 -8.15 0.59
C MET A 226 -0.31 -9.11 -0.34
N LEU A 227 0.28 -10.19 0.20
CA LEU A 227 0.87 -11.28 -0.57
C LEU A 227 -0.18 -11.95 -1.47
N GLY A 228 -1.37 -12.24 -0.92
CA GLY A 228 -2.48 -12.80 -1.70
C GLY A 228 -2.92 -11.89 -2.87
N LEU A 229 -2.83 -10.57 -2.72
CA LEU A 229 -3.05 -9.63 -3.82
C LEU A 229 -1.89 -9.69 -4.84
N ALA A 230 -0.64 -9.75 -4.37
CA ALA A 230 0.53 -9.77 -5.25
C ALA A 230 0.64 -11.05 -6.08
N GLU A 231 0.20 -12.19 -5.55
CA GLU A 231 0.24 -13.49 -6.22
C GLU A 231 -1.08 -13.90 -6.88
N ALA A 232 -2.10 -13.03 -6.83
CA ALA A 232 -3.39 -13.33 -7.45
C ALA A 232 -3.27 -13.61 -8.95
N ALA A 233 -3.98 -14.62 -9.43
CA ALA A 233 -4.11 -14.93 -10.84
C ALA A 233 -5.39 -14.32 -11.47
N ASP A 234 -6.30 -13.84 -10.66
CA ASP A 234 -7.54 -13.16 -11.05
C ASP A 234 -7.43 -11.64 -10.99
N CYS A 235 -8.53 -10.93 -11.22
CA CYS A 235 -8.53 -9.47 -11.27
C CYS A 235 -8.02 -8.83 -9.97
N ARG A 236 -6.94 -8.03 -10.06
CA ARG A 236 -6.35 -7.29 -8.94
C ARG A 236 -7.36 -6.38 -8.26
N ARG A 237 -8.18 -5.66 -9.04
CA ARG A 237 -9.17 -4.73 -8.52
C ARG A 237 -10.26 -5.45 -7.73
N VAL A 238 -10.75 -6.59 -8.21
CA VAL A 238 -11.72 -7.40 -7.47
C VAL A 238 -11.17 -7.78 -6.10
N ARG A 239 -9.92 -8.26 -6.05
CA ARG A 239 -9.26 -8.60 -4.78
C ARG A 239 -9.11 -7.41 -3.84
N LEU A 240 -8.70 -6.26 -4.40
CA LEU A 240 -8.52 -5.03 -3.63
C LEU A 240 -9.84 -4.54 -3.04
N LEU A 241 -10.91 -4.49 -3.83
CA LEU A 241 -12.23 -4.02 -3.38
C LEU A 241 -12.87 -5.00 -2.40
N ALA A 242 -12.74 -6.32 -2.64
CA ALA A 242 -13.23 -7.34 -1.72
C ALA A 242 -12.59 -7.24 -0.32
N TYR A 243 -11.32 -6.84 -0.23
CA TYR A 243 -10.66 -6.59 1.05
C TYR A 243 -11.38 -5.51 1.88
N PHE A 244 -11.89 -4.48 1.22
CA PHE A 244 -12.70 -3.41 1.86
C PHE A 244 -14.18 -3.76 2.01
N GLY A 245 -14.60 -4.98 1.63
CA GLY A 245 -15.97 -5.44 1.71
C GLY A 245 -16.87 -4.95 0.56
N GLU A 246 -16.27 -4.55 -0.58
CA GLU A 246 -16.98 -4.10 -1.77
C GLU A 246 -16.99 -5.20 -2.84
N GLU A 247 -18.17 -5.61 -3.27
CA GLU A 247 -18.33 -6.56 -4.38
C GLU A 247 -18.09 -5.85 -5.72
N SER A 248 -17.38 -6.50 -6.61
CA SER A 248 -17.05 -5.94 -7.93
C SER A 248 -16.88 -7.03 -8.99
N ARG A 249 -16.76 -6.60 -10.25
CA ARG A 249 -16.53 -7.47 -11.39
C ARG A 249 -15.13 -7.27 -11.96
N PRO A 250 -14.59 -8.22 -12.74
CA PRO A 250 -13.31 -8.04 -13.41
C PRO A 250 -13.23 -6.71 -14.15
N CYS A 251 -12.14 -5.96 -13.90
CA CYS A 251 -12.03 -4.55 -14.33
C CYS A 251 -11.65 -4.38 -15.80
N GLY A 252 -11.14 -5.43 -16.47
CA GLY A 252 -10.66 -5.35 -17.86
C GLY A 252 -9.39 -4.52 -18.07
N ASN A 253 -8.81 -3.94 -16.99
CA ASN A 253 -7.79 -2.92 -17.12
C ASN A 253 -6.53 -3.22 -16.25
N CYS A 254 -6.54 -4.17 -15.30
CA CYS A 254 -5.33 -4.59 -14.59
C CYS A 254 -4.50 -5.59 -15.42
N ASP A 255 -3.25 -5.82 -15.01
CA ASP A 255 -2.35 -6.78 -15.67
C ASP A 255 -2.99 -8.15 -15.89
N ASN A 256 -3.60 -8.74 -14.86
CA ASN A 256 -4.24 -10.05 -14.94
C ASN A 256 -5.50 -10.07 -15.84
N CYS A 257 -6.18 -8.95 -16.03
CA CYS A 257 -7.30 -8.87 -16.97
C CYS A 257 -6.83 -8.72 -18.42
N ILE A 258 -5.73 -7.96 -18.63
CA ILE A 258 -5.18 -7.70 -19.98
C ILE A 258 -4.39 -8.92 -20.48
N SER A 259 -3.57 -9.50 -19.59
CA SER A 259 -2.73 -10.66 -19.88
C SER A 259 -2.84 -11.68 -18.76
N PRO A 260 -3.90 -12.49 -18.76
CA PRO A 260 -4.13 -13.48 -17.71
C PRO A 260 -2.95 -14.44 -17.58
N PRO A 261 -2.44 -14.67 -16.35
CA PRO A 261 -1.35 -15.60 -16.15
C PRO A 261 -1.80 -17.02 -16.46
N GLN A 262 -0.88 -17.81 -17.03
CA GLN A 262 -1.12 -19.23 -17.20
C GLN A 262 -1.04 -19.93 -15.85
N VAL A 263 -2.16 -20.46 -15.39
CA VAL A 263 -2.25 -21.21 -14.14
C VAL A 263 -2.47 -22.69 -14.44
N ARG A 264 -1.88 -23.56 -13.61
CA ARG A 264 -2.13 -25.00 -13.64
C ARG A 264 -2.72 -25.46 -12.31
N ASP A 265 -3.53 -26.50 -12.34
CA ASP A 265 -3.93 -27.16 -11.11
C ASP A 265 -2.72 -27.90 -10.52
N ALA A 266 -2.25 -27.45 -9.38
CA ALA A 266 -1.15 -28.04 -8.64
C ALA A 266 -1.60 -28.79 -7.37
N SER A 267 -2.89 -29.15 -7.27
CA SER A 267 -3.47 -29.83 -6.10
C SER A 267 -2.74 -31.10 -5.73
N ASP A 268 -2.34 -31.91 -6.71
CA ASP A 268 -1.61 -33.17 -6.46
C ASP A 268 -0.17 -32.92 -6.02
N ASP A 269 0.49 -31.89 -6.58
CA ASP A 269 1.83 -31.52 -6.14
C ASP A 269 1.80 -30.95 -4.70
N ALA A 270 0.78 -30.15 -4.37
CA ALA A 270 0.55 -29.64 -3.01
C ALA A 270 0.30 -30.78 -2.01
N LYS A 271 -0.54 -31.79 -2.36
CA LYS A 271 -0.78 -32.96 -1.53
C LYS A 271 0.50 -33.76 -1.27
N LYS A 272 1.34 -33.95 -2.30
CA LYS A 272 2.63 -34.65 -2.17
C LYS A 272 3.57 -33.90 -1.23
N LEU A 273 3.68 -32.56 -1.40
CA LEU A 273 4.50 -31.71 -0.56
C LEU A 273 4.04 -31.75 0.91
N LEU A 274 2.75 -31.54 1.16
CA LEU A 274 2.18 -31.57 2.51
C LEU A 274 2.35 -32.95 3.16
N SER A 275 2.19 -34.04 2.40
CA SER A 275 2.44 -35.40 2.90
C SER A 275 3.89 -35.62 3.24
N CYS A 276 4.82 -35.05 2.47
CA CYS A 276 6.27 -35.11 2.77
C CYS A 276 6.58 -34.38 4.07
N ILE A 277 6.10 -33.13 4.23
CA ILE A 277 6.28 -32.32 5.44
C ILE A 277 5.74 -33.06 6.66
N TYR A 278 4.51 -33.58 6.58
CA TYR A 278 3.88 -34.33 7.67
C TYR A 278 4.70 -35.56 8.10
N ARG A 279 5.20 -36.33 7.14
CA ARG A 279 6.04 -37.50 7.43
C ARG A 279 7.39 -37.10 8.03
N CYS A 280 8.02 -36.03 7.55
CA CYS A 280 9.27 -35.53 8.13
C CYS A 280 9.09 -35.07 9.59
N GLN A 281 8.00 -34.37 9.88
CA GLN A 281 7.68 -33.96 11.25
C GLN A 281 7.45 -35.15 12.18
N GLN A 282 6.76 -36.21 11.74
CA GLN A 282 6.57 -37.45 12.51
C GLN A 282 7.87 -38.21 12.71
N ALA A 283 8.78 -38.20 11.72
CA ALA A 283 10.05 -38.94 11.82
C ALA A 283 11.08 -38.22 12.72
N SER A 284 11.00 -36.88 12.82
CA SER A 284 11.95 -36.08 13.61
C SER A 284 11.53 -35.80 15.05
N GLY A 285 10.32 -36.21 15.46
CA GLY A 285 9.88 -36.07 16.84
C GLY A 285 9.75 -34.62 17.36
N PHE A 286 9.51 -33.65 16.45
CA PHE A 286 9.22 -32.27 16.78
C PHE A 286 7.73 -32.00 16.88
#